data_1e80ede6ee6b3f2b017d41402d9a6a59
#
_entry.id   1e80ede6ee6b3f2b017d41402d9a6a59
#
_cell.length_a   1.000
_cell.length_b   1.000
_cell.length_c   1.000
_cell.angle_alpha   90.00
_cell.angle_beta   90.00
_cell.angle_gamma   90.00
#
_symmetry.space_group_name_H-M   'P 1'
#
loop_
_entity.id
_entity.type
_entity.pdbx_description
1 polymer ?
#
loop_
_entity_poly.entity_id
_entity_poly.type
_entity_poly.pdbx_seq_one_letter_code
_entity_poly.pdbx_strand_id
1 'polypeptide(L)'
;IEQIIGSTTDFASVIASCNGVDAVIHVAARPNIWSGTGEQILKDNVIGAWNVLQAAEEAKVKRVVLCSSDSVIGFTVMSGNLKRPEYLPIDTSHVLRPTDPYALSKQISETMGRSFFERGNIEIIALRPVFVLYEEMYGEVKARAKDPSNYKGPAVGGPSAAGGGPLWHYVDPRDVASAFRCALEVPVLPKFECLFISASTTLAPNPTIERMSAFSNQEYEIRRPEIYINNPFAPLYDLSETEKVIGFTPKYDLRHLLY
;
A
#
# COMPACT_ATOMS: atom_id res chain seq x y z
N ILE A 1 11.60 -12.46 21.20
CA ILE A 1 11.42 -11.13 20.58
C ILE A 1 11.62 -10.10 21.68
N GLU A 2 12.56 -9.19 21.50
CA GLU A 2 12.77 -8.05 22.37
C GLU A 2 11.74 -6.96 22.01
N GLN A 3 11.16 -6.31 23.03
CA GLN A 3 10.22 -5.20 22.83
C GLN A 3 10.84 -3.91 23.36
N ILE A 4 10.90 -2.89 22.51
CA ILE A 4 11.36 -1.54 22.87
C ILE A 4 10.17 -0.59 22.71
N ILE A 5 9.79 0.10 23.78
CA ILE A 5 8.72 1.09 23.75
C ILE A 5 9.33 2.44 23.42
N GLY A 6 8.84 3.09 22.36
CA GLY A 6 9.34 4.38 21.92
C GLY A 6 8.44 5.03 20.88
N SER A 7 8.83 6.20 20.40
CA SER A 7 8.16 6.92 19.31
C SER A 7 9.10 7.09 18.13
N THR A 8 8.62 6.89 16.92
CA THR A 8 9.40 7.17 15.70
C THR A 8 9.73 8.66 15.55
N THR A 9 9.01 9.55 16.23
CA THR A 9 9.31 10.98 16.26
C THR A 9 10.41 11.36 17.28
N ASP A 10 10.85 10.41 18.11
CA ASP A 10 12.00 10.57 19.02
C ASP A 10 13.22 9.87 18.44
N PHE A 11 14.15 10.65 17.88
CA PHE A 11 15.34 10.11 17.23
C PHE A 11 16.21 9.26 18.18
N ALA A 12 16.33 9.65 19.46
CA ALA A 12 17.13 8.89 20.42
C ALA A 12 16.58 7.46 20.65
N SER A 13 15.25 7.33 20.70
CA SER A 13 14.58 6.04 20.79
C SER A 13 14.80 5.20 19.51
N VAL A 14 14.71 5.83 18.33
CA VAL A 14 14.85 5.14 17.04
C VAL A 14 16.29 4.65 16.83
N ILE A 15 17.30 5.48 17.07
CA ILE A 15 18.70 5.08 16.88
C ILE A 15 19.10 3.95 17.85
N ALA A 16 18.61 3.99 19.09
CA ALA A 16 18.83 2.91 20.04
C ALA A 16 18.24 1.57 19.56
N SER A 17 17.07 1.63 18.89
CA SER A 17 16.40 0.45 18.34
C SER A 17 17.07 -0.09 17.05
N CYS A 18 17.84 0.73 16.34
CA CYS A 18 18.55 0.32 15.12
C CYS A 18 19.93 -0.33 15.41
N ASN A 19 20.44 -0.22 16.64
CA ASN A 19 21.76 -0.76 16.97
C ASN A 19 21.78 -2.30 16.91
N GLY A 20 22.70 -2.84 16.11
CA GLY A 20 22.95 -4.27 16.03
C GLY A 20 21.90 -5.05 15.22
N VAL A 21 21.01 -4.38 14.48
CA VAL A 21 20.06 -5.04 13.57
C VAL A 21 20.57 -5.02 12.13
N ASP A 22 20.28 -6.07 11.37
CA ASP A 22 20.68 -6.17 9.96
C ASP A 22 19.75 -5.41 9.02
N ALA A 23 18.45 -5.34 9.35
CA ALA A 23 17.44 -4.71 8.52
C ALA A 23 16.30 -4.12 9.36
N VAL A 24 15.57 -3.16 8.76
CA VAL A 24 14.43 -2.51 9.38
C VAL A 24 13.20 -2.62 8.48
N ILE A 25 12.05 -2.99 9.06
CA ILE A 25 10.74 -2.82 8.43
C ILE A 25 10.05 -1.64 9.13
N HIS A 26 9.82 -0.56 8.38
CA HIS A 26 9.14 0.63 8.91
C HIS A 26 7.66 0.62 8.52
N VAL A 27 6.81 0.16 9.43
CA VAL A 27 5.34 0.14 9.29
C VAL A 27 4.67 1.21 10.15
N ALA A 28 5.34 1.65 11.21
CA ALA A 28 4.80 2.61 12.16
C ALA A 28 4.39 3.92 11.47
N ALA A 29 3.11 4.24 11.57
CA ALA A 29 2.53 5.46 10.98
C ALA A 29 1.13 5.70 11.58
N ARG A 30 0.58 6.90 11.38
CA ARG A 30 -0.87 7.09 11.40
C ARG A 30 -1.42 6.47 10.12
N PRO A 31 -2.26 5.42 10.22
CA PRO A 31 -2.49 4.50 9.10
C PRO A 31 -3.56 4.96 8.11
N ASN A 32 -4.22 6.09 8.35
CA ASN A 32 -5.32 6.60 7.52
C ASN A 32 -5.63 8.07 7.83
N ILE A 33 -6.56 8.64 7.05
CA ILE A 33 -6.99 10.04 7.17
C ILE A 33 -7.81 10.35 8.44
N TRP A 34 -8.29 9.34 9.17
CA TRP A 34 -9.08 9.50 10.39
C TRP A 34 -8.25 9.34 11.67
N SER A 35 -6.97 9.04 11.55
CA SER A 35 -6.08 8.78 12.69
C SER A 35 -5.53 10.04 13.35
N GLY A 36 -5.99 11.22 12.95
CA GLY A 36 -5.62 12.52 13.51
C GLY A 36 -5.91 13.68 12.59
N THR A 37 -5.48 14.89 12.97
CA THR A 37 -5.50 16.03 12.05
C THR A 37 -4.48 15.87 10.93
N GLY A 38 -4.64 16.58 9.81
CA GLY A 38 -3.67 16.54 8.73
C GLY A 38 -2.24 16.89 9.18
N GLU A 39 -2.09 17.87 10.07
CA GLU A 39 -0.81 18.23 10.68
C GLU A 39 -0.21 17.10 11.49
N GLN A 40 -0.99 16.43 12.33
CA GLN A 40 -0.53 15.29 13.13
C GLN A 40 -0.10 14.12 12.24
N ILE A 41 -0.88 13.82 11.19
CA ILE A 41 -0.55 12.76 10.24
C ILE A 41 0.78 13.07 9.54
N LEU A 42 0.93 14.29 8.99
CA LEU A 42 2.17 14.69 8.33
C LEU A 42 3.35 14.67 9.29
N LYS A 43 3.22 15.27 10.48
CA LYS A 43 4.29 15.30 11.46
C LYS A 43 4.75 13.90 11.84
N ASP A 44 3.82 13.04 12.27
CA ASP A 44 4.18 11.71 12.79
C ASP A 44 4.74 10.81 11.67
N ASN A 45 4.13 10.82 10.50
CA ASN A 45 4.54 9.95 9.41
C ASN A 45 5.84 10.43 8.74
N VAL A 46 5.98 11.72 8.48
CA VAL A 46 7.15 12.24 7.76
C VAL A 46 8.38 12.29 8.66
N ILE A 47 8.25 12.85 9.88
CA ILE A 47 9.37 12.90 10.82
C ILE A 47 9.75 11.49 11.28
N GLY A 48 8.74 10.63 11.52
CA GLY A 48 8.98 9.24 11.88
C GLY A 48 9.78 8.48 10.80
N ALA A 49 9.39 8.60 9.55
CA ALA A 49 10.11 7.97 8.44
C ALA A 49 11.51 8.55 8.26
N TRP A 50 11.70 9.89 8.39
CA TRP A 50 13.01 10.51 8.36
C TRP A 50 13.92 9.95 9.45
N ASN A 51 13.44 9.92 10.69
CA ASN A 51 14.21 9.43 11.83
C ASN A 51 14.63 7.96 11.65
N VAL A 52 13.73 7.12 11.14
CA VAL A 52 14.05 5.70 10.89
C VAL A 52 15.12 5.56 9.81
N LEU A 53 15.01 6.30 8.70
CA LEU A 53 15.99 6.26 7.62
C LEU A 53 17.35 6.77 8.09
N GLN A 54 17.39 7.90 8.81
CA GLN A 54 18.61 8.48 9.34
C GLN A 54 19.26 7.54 10.37
N ALA A 55 18.50 7.01 11.31
CA ALA A 55 19.00 6.09 12.32
C ALA A 55 19.52 4.78 11.71
N ALA A 56 18.81 4.24 10.72
CA ALA A 56 19.25 3.04 10.01
C ALA A 56 20.58 3.25 9.27
N GLU A 57 20.74 4.40 8.61
CA GLU A 57 22.01 4.77 7.93
C GLU A 57 23.14 4.92 8.94
N GLU A 58 22.93 5.66 10.05
CA GLU A 58 23.95 5.88 11.10
C GLU A 58 24.34 4.56 11.82
N ALA A 59 23.35 3.68 12.07
CA ALA A 59 23.59 2.36 12.67
C ALA A 59 24.16 1.33 11.67
N LYS A 60 24.37 1.70 10.40
CA LYS A 60 24.88 0.84 9.33
C LYS A 60 23.97 -0.38 9.05
N VAL A 61 22.66 -0.19 9.19
CA VAL A 61 21.65 -1.17 8.77
C VAL A 61 21.79 -1.42 7.27
N LYS A 62 21.75 -2.66 6.83
CA LYS A 62 21.95 -3.02 5.42
C LYS A 62 20.75 -2.64 4.55
N ARG A 63 19.52 -2.84 5.08
CA ARG A 63 18.30 -2.63 4.30
C ARG A 63 17.15 -2.07 5.13
N VAL A 64 16.38 -1.15 4.53
CA VAL A 64 15.10 -0.68 5.06
C VAL A 64 13.99 -0.99 4.08
N VAL A 65 12.91 -1.60 4.57
CA VAL A 65 11.65 -1.79 3.83
C VAL A 65 10.62 -0.80 4.38
N LEU A 66 10.21 0.16 3.54
CA LEU A 66 9.21 1.16 3.89
C LEU A 66 7.80 0.65 3.58
N CYS A 67 6.87 0.82 4.52
CA CYS A 67 5.46 0.65 4.27
C CYS A 67 4.85 1.94 3.71
N SER A 68 4.74 2.02 2.38
CA SER A 68 4.00 3.07 1.68
C SER A 68 2.50 2.69 1.61
N SER A 69 1.80 3.11 0.58
CA SER A 69 0.39 2.79 0.31
C SER A 69 0.07 3.03 -1.15
N ASP A 70 -0.91 2.32 -1.69
CA ASP A 70 -1.51 2.58 -3.00
C ASP A 70 -2.19 3.95 -3.07
N SER A 71 -2.54 4.53 -1.93
CA SER A 71 -3.15 5.87 -1.82
C SER A 71 -2.32 6.97 -2.49
N VAL A 72 -1.01 6.79 -2.67
CA VAL A 72 -0.13 7.74 -3.38
C VAL A 72 -0.57 7.99 -4.83
N ILE A 73 -1.33 7.07 -5.44
CA ILE A 73 -1.93 7.24 -6.77
C ILE A 73 -3.04 8.30 -6.78
N GLY A 74 -3.61 8.62 -5.62
CA GLY A 74 -4.73 9.55 -5.50
C GLY A 74 -6.09 8.87 -5.62
N PHE A 75 -6.14 7.57 -5.39
CA PHE A 75 -7.36 6.77 -5.41
C PHE A 75 -8.01 6.64 -4.01
N THR A 76 -7.40 7.22 -2.99
CA THR A 76 -7.98 7.38 -1.66
C THR A 76 -8.85 8.62 -1.64
N VAL A 77 -10.06 8.47 -1.15
CA VAL A 77 -11.05 9.55 -1.11
C VAL A 77 -11.00 10.26 0.22
N MET A 78 -10.67 11.53 0.22
CA MET A 78 -10.86 12.39 1.37
C MET A 78 -12.13 13.24 1.26
N SER A 79 -12.45 13.71 0.08
CA SER A 79 -13.56 14.67 -0.15
C SER A 79 -14.44 14.34 -1.36
N GLY A 80 -14.49 13.08 -1.75
CA GLY A 80 -15.27 12.62 -2.91
C GLY A 80 -14.57 12.76 -4.27
N ASN A 81 -13.35 13.26 -4.32
CA ASN A 81 -12.58 13.46 -5.55
C ASN A 81 -11.53 12.36 -5.75
N LEU A 82 -11.96 11.16 -6.12
CA LEU A 82 -11.05 10.13 -6.61
C LEU A 82 -10.34 10.61 -7.87
N LYS A 83 -9.00 10.48 -7.89
CA LYS A 83 -8.21 10.70 -9.09
C LYS A 83 -8.26 9.43 -9.94
N ARG A 84 -8.88 9.53 -11.10
CA ARG A 84 -8.98 8.39 -12.01
C ARG A 84 -7.60 7.98 -12.50
N PRO A 85 -7.32 6.68 -12.61
CA PRO A 85 -6.11 6.21 -13.29
C PRO A 85 -6.07 6.73 -14.73
N GLU A 86 -4.87 6.98 -15.25
CA GLU A 86 -4.69 7.40 -16.64
C GLU A 86 -4.80 6.20 -17.58
N TYR A 87 -4.39 5.03 -17.12
CA TYR A 87 -4.44 3.75 -17.84
C TYR A 87 -4.54 2.58 -16.84
N LEU A 88 -4.83 1.40 -17.37
CA LEU A 88 -4.92 0.15 -16.60
C LEU A 88 -4.08 -0.96 -17.26
N PRO A 89 -3.48 -1.85 -16.46
CA PRO A 89 -3.35 -1.75 -15.02
C PRO A 89 -2.41 -0.60 -14.62
N ILE A 90 -2.53 -0.14 -13.37
CA ILE A 90 -1.64 0.84 -12.75
C ILE A 90 -0.31 0.15 -12.45
N ASP A 91 0.76 0.57 -13.10
CA ASP A 91 2.11 0.08 -12.84
C ASP A 91 2.92 1.03 -11.93
N THR A 92 4.16 0.68 -11.65
CA THR A 92 5.04 1.46 -10.77
C THR A 92 5.44 2.82 -11.35
N SER A 93 5.26 3.04 -12.65
CA SER A 93 5.55 4.29 -13.36
C SER A 93 4.36 5.26 -13.41
N HIS A 94 3.18 4.81 -12.97
CA HIS A 94 1.99 5.66 -12.98
C HIS A 94 2.19 6.92 -12.15
N VAL A 95 1.65 8.04 -12.64
CA VAL A 95 1.73 9.33 -11.95
C VAL A 95 1.14 9.28 -10.53
N LEU A 96 1.84 9.88 -9.58
CA LEU A 96 1.40 9.99 -8.19
C LEU A 96 0.63 11.30 -7.99
N ARG A 97 -0.57 11.22 -7.42
CA ARG A 97 -1.46 12.36 -7.22
C ARG A 97 -2.14 12.29 -5.85
N PRO A 98 -1.37 12.28 -4.73
CA PRO A 98 -1.95 12.23 -3.40
C PRO A 98 -2.86 13.45 -3.16
N THR A 99 -4.04 13.23 -2.61
CA THR A 99 -5.06 14.27 -2.39
C THR A 99 -5.35 14.52 -0.91
N ASP A 100 -4.74 13.76 -0.02
CA ASP A 100 -4.95 13.84 1.41
C ASP A 100 -3.61 13.77 2.19
N PRO A 101 -3.59 14.17 3.48
CA PRO A 101 -2.37 14.19 4.29
C PRO A 101 -1.71 12.83 4.45
N TYR A 102 -2.49 11.74 4.50
CA TYR A 102 -1.94 10.39 4.63
C TYR A 102 -1.22 9.97 3.34
N ALA A 103 -1.89 10.06 2.21
CA ALA A 103 -1.30 9.75 0.91
C ALA A 103 -0.07 10.61 0.63
N LEU A 104 -0.13 11.92 0.93
CA LEU A 104 1.01 12.84 0.80
C LEU A 104 2.17 12.42 1.70
N SER A 105 1.92 12.05 2.96
CA SER A 105 2.97 11.58 3.87
C SER A 105 3.68 10.33 3.34
N LYS A 106 2.94 9.42 2.71
CA LYS A 106 3.51 8.21 2.10
C LYS A 106 4.36 8.53 0.87
N GLN A 107 3.92 9.44 -0.01
CA GLN A 107 4.73 9.90 -1.14
C GLN A 107 6.01 10.60 -0.68
N ILE A 108 5.94 11.43 0.36
CA ILE A 108 7.14 12.06 0.95
C ILE A 108 8.10 10.99 1.49
N SER A 109 7.59 9.97 2.16
CA SER A 109 8.40 8.85 2.67
C SER A 109 9.11 8.09 1.54
N GLU A 110 8.44 7.85 0.41
CA GLU A 110 9.07 7.27 -0.79
C GLU A 110 10.18 8.16 -1.35
N THR A 111 9.94 9.48 -1.40
CA THR A 111 10.93 10.47 -1.88
C THR A 111 12.16 10.50 -0.97
N MET A 112 11.95 10.45 0.35
CA MET A 112 13.06 10.33 1.31
C MET A 112 13.79 8.99 1.16
N GLY A 113 13.06 7.88 1.02
CA GLY A 113 13.65 6.56 0.79
C GLY A 113 14.55 6.55 -0.45
N ARG A 114 14.09 7.11 -1.56
CA ARG A 114 14.92 7.29 -2.76
C ARG A 114 16.17 8.10 -2.48
N SER A 115 16.05 9.24 -1.78
CA SER A 115 17.18 10.10 -1.43
C SER A 115 18.25 9.36 -0.61
N PHE A 116 17.84 8.58 0.38
CA PHE A 116 18.77 7.78 1.18
C PHE A 116 19.40 6.64 0.38
N PHE A 117 18.64 5.98 -0.50
CA PHE A 117 19.17 4.96 -1.40
C PHE A 117 20.26 5.52 -2.32
N GLU A 118 20.05 6.71 -2.90
CA GLU A 118 21.02 7.39 -3.78
C GLU A 118 22.31 7.84 -3.06
N ARG A 119 22.31 7.91 -1.73
CA ARG A 119 23.53 8.11 -0.94
C ARG A 119 24.46 6.89 -1.00
N GLY A 120 23.96 5.72 -1.34
CA GLY A 120 24.73 4.50 -1.54
C GLY A 120 25.15 3.76 -0.26
N ASN A 121 24.69 4.19 0.91
CA ASN A 121 25.07 3.60 2.20
C ASN A 121 24.10 2.52 2.67
N ILE A 122 22.89 2.47 2.13
CA ILE A 122 21.81 1.61 2.58
C ILE A 122 20.88 1.21 1.42
N GLU A 123 20.45 -0.04 1.36
CA GLU A 123 19.44 -0.49 0.43
C GLU A 123 18.04 -0.14 0.96
N ILE A 124 17.19 0.44 0.10
CA ILE A 124 15.83 0.83 0.48
C ILE A 124 14.85 0.42 -0.61
N ILE A 125 13.72 -0.13 -0.18
CA ILE A 125 12.58 -0.48 -1.01
C ILE A 125 11.29 -0.04 -0.32
N ALA A 126 10.31 0.43 -1.09
CA ALA A 126 9.00 0.79 -0.59
C ALA A 126 7.93 -0.19 -1.10
N LEU A 127 7.07 -0.67 -0.22
CA LEU A 127 5.91 -1.46 -0.59
C LEU A 127 4.64 -0.62 -0.46
N ARG A 128 3.77 -0.69 -1.48
CA ARG A 128 2.48 0.01 -1.57
C ARG A 128 1.34 -1.00 -1.39
N PRO A 129 1.05 -1.46 -0.16
CA PRO A 129 -0.11 -2.31 0.04
C PRO A 129 -1.39 -1.52 -0.26
N VAL A 130 -2.36 -2.24 -0.81
CA VAL A 130 -3.75 -1.80 -0.87
C VAL A 130 -4.41 -2.01 0.50
N PHE A 131 -5.73 -1.87 0.58
CA PHE A 131 -6.47 -2.08 1.82
C PHE A 131 -6.20 -3.48 2.41
N VAL A 132 -5.62 -3.54 3.61
CA VAL A 132 -5.36 -4.79 4.32
C VAL A 132 -6.65 -5.28 4.97
N LEU A 133 -7.17 -6.41 4.51
CA LEU A 133 -8.46 -6.94 4.93
C LEU A 133 -8.26 -8.01 6.02
N TYR A 134 -8.55 -7.64 7.25
CA TYR A 134 -8.51 -8.54 8.41
C TYR A 134 -9.79 -9.36 8.55
N GLU A 135 -9.69 -10.51 9.23
CA GLU A 135 -10.80 -11.46 9.39
C GLU A 135 -12.03 -10.86 10.07
N GLU A 136 -11.85 -9.99 11.04
CA GLU A 136 -12.94 -9.27 11.72
C GLU A 136 -13.76 -8.38 10.78
N MET A 137 -13.24 -8.05 9.59
CA MET A 137 -13.93 -7.26 8.57
C MET A 137 -14.72 -8.12 7.57
N TYR A 138 -14.60 -9.45 7.60
CA TYR A 138 -15.26 -10.33 6.62
C TYR A 138 -16.78 -10.24 6.67
N GLY A 139 -17.35 -9.97 7.84
CA GLY A 139 -18.79 -9.77 8.00
C GLY A 139 -19.32 -8.61 7.16
N GLU A 140 -18.57 -7.52 7.06
CA GLU A 140 -18.94 -6.38 6.22
C GLU A 140 -18.84 -6.71 4.73
N VAL A 141 -17.79 -7.41 4.29
CA VAL A 141 -17.65 -7.85 2.89
C VAL A 141 -18.86 -8.68 2.48
N LYS A 142 -19.25 -9.67 3.29
CA LYS A 142 -20.44 -10.50 3.04
C LYS A 142 -21.74 -9.68 3.01
N ALA A 143 -21.89 -8.70 3.89
CA ALA A 143 -23.06 -7.83 3.90
C ALA A 143 -23.15 -6.96 2.64
N ARG A 144 -22.02 -6.41 2.20
CA ARG A 144 -21.92 -5.63 0.93
C ARG A 144 -22.20 -6.50 -0.29
N ALA A 145 -21.74 -7.74 -0.29
CA ALA A 145 -21.94 -8.68 -1.39
C ALA A 145 -23.43 -9.00 -1.65
N LYS A 146 -24.27 -8.96 -0.60
CA LYS A 146 -25.73 -9.20 -0.71
C LYS A 146 -26.47 -8.08 -1.46
N ASP A 147 -26.01 -6.83 -1.34
CA ASP A 147 -26.59 -5.67 -2.01
C ASP A 147 -25.52 -4.62 -2.32
N PRO A 148 -24.68 -4.87 -3.34
CA PRO A 148 -23.55 -4.01 -3.66
C PRO A 148 -23.93 -2.58 -4.03
N SER A 149 -25.13 -2.37 -4.54
CA SER A 149 -25.60 -1.08 -5.04
C SER A 149 -26.18 -0.18 -3.96
N ASN A 150 -26.78 -0.79 -2.92
CA ASN A 150 -27.54 -0.06 -1.89
C ASN A 150 -26.93 -0.17 -0.49
N TYR A 151 -25.81 -0.86 -0.33
CA TYR A 151 -25.17 -1.02 0.97
C TYR A 151 -24.80 0.33 1.59
N LYS A 152 -25.35 0.59 2.78
CA LYS A 152 -25.17 1.84 3.54
C LYS A 152 -24.46 1.63 4.90
N GLY A 153 -23.97 0.43 5.15
CA GLY A 153 -23.27 0.10 6.39
C GLY A 153 -21.88 0.77 6.46
N PRO A 154 -21.13 0.49 7.51
CA PRO A 154 -19.76 0.96 7.65
C PRO A 154 -18.93 0.56 6.43
N ALA A 155 -18.13 1.46 5.91
CA ALA A 155 -17.18 1.11 4.88
C ALA A 155 -16.02 0.35 5.50
N VAL A 156 -15.59 -0.73 4.87
CA VAL A 156 -14.37 -1.45 5.28
C VAL A 156 -13.19 -0.46 5.27
N GLY A 157 -12.57 -0.27 6.43
CA GLY A 157 -11.43 0.64 6.59
C GLY A 157 -11.80 2.07 6.99
N GLY A 158 -13.07 2.39 7.24
CA GLY A 158 -13.44 3.71 7.75
C GLY A 158 -14.86 4.17 7.44
N PRO A 159 -15.22 5.37 7.86
CA PRO A 159 -16.57 5.91 7.71
C PRO A 159 -16.90 6.37 6.28
N SER A 160 -15.93 6.40 5.38
CA SER A 160 -16.12 6.74 3.97
C SER A 160 -16.03 5.50 3.09
N ALA A 161 -16.50 5.60 1.85
CA ALA A 161 -16.34 4.55 0.83
C ALA A 161 -14.88 4.31 0.42
N ALA A 162 -13.91 4.88 1.12
CA ALA A 162 -12.48 4.76 0.83
C ALA A 162 -11.96 3.32 1.05
N GLY A 163 -12.53 2.59 1.98
CA GLY A 163 -12.18 1.18 2.13
C GLY A 163 -12.64 0.36 0.93
N GLY A 164 -11.69 -0.05 0.12
CA GLY A 164 -11.95 -0.87 -1.05
C GLY A 164 -12.38 -0.12 -2.31
N GLY A 165 -12.67 1.20 -2.24
CA GLY A 165 -13.05 1.99 -3.40
C GLY A 165 -14.13 1.31 -4.26
N PRO A 166 -14.23 1.64 -5.56
CA PRO A 166 -15.24 1.07 -6.46
C PRO A 166 -15.03 -0.43 -6.72
N LEU A 167 -13.82 -0.95 -6.55
CA LEU A 167 -13.46 -2.34 -6.85
C LEU A 167 -13.26 -3.20 -5.63
N TRP A 168 -13.37 -2.65 -4.41
CA TRP A 168 -13.12 -3.39 -3.19
C TRP A 168 -11.75 -4.09 -3.22
N HIS A 169 -10.71 -3.31 -3.54
CA HIS A 169 -9.33 -3.80 -3.47
C HIS A 169 -9.00 -4.26 -2.07
N TYR A 170 -8.24 -5.33 -2.01
CA TYR A 170 -7.79 -5.87 -0.74
C TYR A 170 -6.45 -6.60 -0.90
N VAL A 171 -5.83 -6.83 0.24
CA VAL A 171 -4.75 -7.80 0.40
C VAL A 171 -4.91 -8.48 1.76
N ASP A 172 -4.66 -9.77 1.83
CA ASP A 172 -4.67 -10.52 3.09
C ASP A 172 -3.42 -10.14 3.92
N PRO A 173 -3.53 -9.95 5.26
CA PRO A 173 -2.39 -9.59 6.10
C PRO A 173 -1.24 -10.60 6.04
N ARG A 174 -1.51 -11.88 5.75
CA ARG A 174 -0.48 -12.92 5.56
C ARG A 174 0.32 -12.70 4.29
N ASP A 175 -0.32 -12.24 3.22
CA ASP A 175 0.35 -11.85 1.98
C ASP A 175 1.17 -10.57 2.17
N VAL A 176 0.67 -9.60 2.93
CA VAL A 176 1.45 -8.41 3.31
C VAL A 176 2.72 -8.81 4.04
N ALA A 177 2.61 -9.63 5.08
CA ALA A 177 3.77 -10.12 5.84
C ALA A 177 4.76 -10.89 4.94
N SER A 178 4.24 -11.72 4.02
CA SER A 178 5.06 -12.44 3.04
C SER A 178 5.80 -11.49 2.09
N ALA A 179 5.13 -10.44 1.60
CA ALA A 179 5.75 -9.44 0.73
C ALA A 179 6.89 -8.68 1.43
N PHE A 180 6.69 -8.28 2.69
CA PHE A 180 7.75 -7.65 3.50
C PHE A 180 8.93 -8.59 3.71
N ARG A 181 8.67 -9.87 3.97
CA ARG A 181 9.72 -10.88 4.08
C ARG A 181 10.47 -11.05 2.76
N CYS A 182 9.79 -11.18 1.63
CA CYS A 182 10.42 -11.26 0.32
C CYS A 182 11.32 -10.04 0.05
N ALA A 183 10.86 -8.83 0.39
CA ALA A 183 11.64 -7.60 0.24
C ALA A 183 12.89 -7.57 1.14
N LEU A 184 12.86 -8.20 2.30
CA LEU A 184 14.03 -8.36 3.16
C LEU A 184 15.02 -9.39 2.60
N GLU A 185 14.53 -10.49 2.04
CA GLU A 185 15.32 -11.66 1.65
C GLU A 185 15.89 -11.57 0.22
N VAL A 186 15.39 -10.65 -0.63
CA VAL A 186 15.95 -10.49 -1.98
C VAL A 186 17.46 -10.16 -1.89
N PRO A 187 18.32 -10.85 -2.65
CA PRO A 187 19.78 -10.76 -2.46
C PRO A 187 20.34 -9.35 -2.66
N VAL A 188 19.87 -8.64 -3.68
CA VAL A 188 20.36 -7.30 -4.06
C VAL A 188 19.20 -6.44 -4.57
N LEU A 189 19.18 -5.18 -4.19
CA LEU A 189 18.29 -4.15 -4.74
C LEU A 189 19.11 -3.22 -5.63
N PRO A 190 19.11 -3.40 -6.98
CA PRO A 190 19.96 -2.62 -7.89
C PRO A 190 19.49 -1.18 -8.05
N LYS A 191 18.26 -0.87 -7.70
CA LYS A 191 17.65 0.45 -7.73
C LYS A 191 16.57 0.59 -6.67
N PHE A 192 16.21 1.82 -6.33
CA PHE A 192 15.06 2.09 -5.47
C PHE A 192 13.75 1.76 -6.21
N GLU A 193 12.91 0.95 -5.59
CA GLU A 193 11.62 0.54 -6.14
C GLU A 193 10.47 0.85 -5.18
N CYS A 194 9.30 1.15 -5.77
CA CYS A 194 8.03 1.26 -5.07
C CYS A 194 7.05 0.23 -5.65
N LEU A 195 6.78 -0.86 -4.95
CA LEU A 195 6.07 -2.02 -5.46
C LEU A 195 4.66 -2.14 -4.89
N PHE A 196 3.66 -2.42 -5.74
CA PHE A 196 2.30 -2.66 -5.29
C PHE A 196 2.13 -4.04 -4.68
N ILE A 197 1.37 -4.10 -3.57
CA ILE A 197 1.03 -5.34 -2.88
C ILE A 197 -0.51 -5.43 -2.80
N SER A 198 -1.07 -6.36 -3.56
CA SER A 198 -2.51 -6.60 -3.66
C SER A 198 -2.79 -8.09 -3.77
N ALA A 199 -4.01 -8.51 -3.49
CA ALA A 199 -4.48 -9.83 -3.90
C ALA A 199 -4.53 -9.95 -5.43
N SER A 200 -4.59 -11.17 -5.94
CA SER A 200 -4.72 -11.45 -7.38
C SER A 200 -6.10 -11.13 -7.95
N THR A 201 -7.07 -10.82 -7.09
CA THR A 201 -8.45 -10.50 -7.44
C THR A 201 -8.96 -9.30 -6.66
N THR A 202 -10.08 -8.73 -7.11
CA THR A 202 -10.88 -7.76 -6.34
C THR A 202 -12.07 -8.45 -5.69
N LEU A 203 -12.71 -7.80 -4.71
CA LEU A 203 -14.00 -8.24 -4.14
C LEU A 203 -15.20 -7.59 -4.83
N ALA A 204 -15.00 -6.87 -5.92
CA ALA A 204 -16.11 -6.33 -6.70
C ALA A 204 -16.94 -7.47 -7.31
N PRO A 205 -18.27 -7.33 -7.36
CA PRO A 205 -19.16 -8.35 -7.94
C PRO A 205 -19.01 -8.49 -9.45
N ASN A 206 -18.63 -7.41 -10.14
CA ASN A 206 -18.46 -7.35 -11.59
C ASN A 206 -16.99 -7.41 -11.98
N PRO A 207 -16.68 -7.80 -13.23
CA PRO A 207 -15.34 -7.71 -13.80
C PRO A 207 -14.71 -6.33 -13.62
N THR A 208 -13.40 -6.29 -13.41
CA THR A 208 -12.67 -5.06 -13.06
C THR A 208 -12.85 -3.95 -14.09
N ILE A 209 -12.69 -4.24 -15.38
CA ILE A 209 -12.80 -3.23 -16.44
C ILE A 209 -14.24 -2.72 -16.55
N GLU A 210 -15.23 -3.62 -16.55
CA GLU A 210 -16.64 -3.26 -16.57
C GLU A 210 -16.99 -2.32 -15.39
N ARG A 211 -16.55 -2.70 -14.19
CA ARG A 211 -16.79 -1.93 -12.96
C ARG A 211 -16.13 -0.55 -13.01
N MET A 212 -14.91 -0.46 -13.52
CA MET A 212 -14.19 0.80 -13.64
C MET A 212 -14.82 1.72 -14.70
N SER A 213 -15.21 1.20 -15.85
CA SER A 213 -15.88 1.97 -16.90
C SER A 213 -17.22 2.51 -16.40
N ALA A 214 -18.02 1.70 -15.72
CA ALA A 214 -19.29 2.12 -15.11
C ALA A 214 -19.09 3.20 -14.02
N PHE A 215 -18.08 3.03 -13.16
CA PHE A 215 -17.77 3.98 -12.08
C PHE A 215 -17.33 5.35 -12.62
N SER A 216 -16.53 5.37 -13.68
CA SER A 216 -15.97 6.60 -14.23
C SER A 216 -16.77 7.19 -15.37
N ASN A 217 -17.74 6.45 -15.89
CA ASN A 217 -18.48 6.78 -17.13
C ASN A 217 -17.54 7.11 -18.31
N GLN A 218 -16.45 6.35 -18.43
CA GLN A 218 -15.48 6.47 -19.51
C GLN A 218 -14.75 5.15 -19.75
N GLU A 219 -14.18 5.01 -20.93
CA GLU A 219 -13.24 3.94 -21.24
C GLU A 219 -11.83 4.30 -20.77
N TYR A 220 -11.03 3.26 -20.50
CA TYR A 220 -9.62 3.40 -20.13
C TYR A 220 -8.72 2.84 -21.23
N GLU A 221 -7.53 3.42 -21.39
CA GLU A 221 -6.44 2.75 -22.09
C GLU A 221 -6.04 1.50 -21.31
N ILE A 222 -6.16 0.33 -21.92
CA ILE A 222 -5.75 -0.95 -21.34
C ILE A 222 -4.42 -1.36 -21.92
N ARG A 223 -3.34 -1.15 -21.19
CA ARG A 223 -1.97 -1.41 -21.65
C ARG A 223 -1.58 -2.88 -21.60
N ARG A 224 -2.22 -3.67 -20.74
CA ARG A 224 -1.97 -5.09 -20.55
C ARG A 224 -3.28 -5.88 -20.54
N PRO A 225 -4.00 -5.96 -21.67
CA PRO A 225 -5.33 -6.59 -21.73
C PRO A 225 -5.30 -8.08 -21.34
N GLU A 226 -4.18 -8.77 -21.54
CA GLU A 226 -4.02 -10.19 -21.18
C GLU A 226 -4.27 -10.45 -19.70
N ILE A 227 -3.98 -9.50 -18.82
CA ILE A 227 -4.23 -9.63 -17.36
C ILE A 227 -5.73 -9.82 -17.11
N TYR A 228 -6.56 -8.99 -17.73
CA TYR A 228 -8.02 -9.00 -17.55
C TYR A 228 -8.73 -10.06 -18.40
N ILE A 229 -8.14 -10.48 -19.51
CA ILE A 229 -8.62 -11.62 -20.30
C ILE A 229 -8.45 -12.92 -19.50
N ASN A 230 -7.29 -13.11 -18.90
CA ASN A 230 -6.97 -14.31 -18.10
C ASN A 230 -7.68 -14.32 -16.76
N ASN A 231 -7.87 -13.14 -16.15
CA ASN A 231 -8.56 -12.98 -14.86
C ASN A 231 -9.45 -11.72 -14.91
N PRO A 232 -10.75 -11.82 -15.23
CA PRO A 232 -11.64 -10.66 -15.31
C PRO A 232 -11.75 -9.86 -14.00
N PHE A 233 -11.40 -10.47 -12.87
CA PHE A 233 -11.41 -9.86 -11.55
C PHE A 233 -10.02 -9.46 -11.05
N ALA A 234 -9.01 -9.42 -11.91
CA ALA A 234 -7.68 -8.97 -11.57
C ALA A 234 -7.70 -7.57 -10.95
N PRO A 235 -6.75 -7.24 -10.04
CA PRO A 235 -6.68 -5.91 -9.43
C PRO A 235 -6.38 -4.83 -10.46
N LEU A 236 -6.54 -3.55 -10.05
CA LEU A 236 -6.12 -2.42 -10.88
C LEU A 236 -4.61 -2.32 -11.03
N TYR A 237 -3.85 -2.93 -10.14
CA TYR A 237 -2.40 -2.81 -10.06
C TYR A 237 -1.70 -3.93 -10.82
N ASP A 238 -0.67 -3.57 -11.58
CA ASP A 238 0.25 -4.55 -12.18
C ASP A 238 1.21 -5.08 -11.11
N LEU A 239 1.12 -6.37 -10.82
CA LEU A 239 1.96 -7.03 -9.82
C LEU A 239 3.22 -7.67 -10.42
N SER A 240 3.39 -7.60 -11.73
CA SER A 240 4.51 -8.28 -12.41
C SER A 240 5.89 -7.75 -12.01
N GLU A 241 6.01 -6.43 -11.75
CA GLU A 241 7.28 -5.88 -11.27
C GLU A 241 7.56 -6.32 -9.81
N THR A 242 6.51 -6.46 -8.99
CA THR A 242 6.63 -7.00 -7.64
C THR A 242 7.14 -8.45 -7.65
N GLU A 243 6.56 -9.30 -8.49
CA GLU A 243 7.03 -10.67 -8.66
C GLU A 243 8.48 -10.73 -9.14
N LYS A 244 8.80 -9.92 -10.15
CA LYS A 244 10.14 -9.86 -10.74
C LYS A 244 11.21 -9.38 -9.77
N VAL A 245 10.94 -8.34 -8.98
CA VAL A 245 11.93 -7.68 -8.10
C VAL A 245 12.12 -8.46 -6.80
N ILE A 246 11.05 -8.88 -6.14
CA ILE A 246 11.11 -9.52 -4.81
C ILE A 246 10.60 -10.95 -4.78
N GLY A 247 10.17 -11.53 -5.91
CA GLY A 247 9.66 -12.90 -5.97
C GLY A 247 8.33 -13.10 -5.25
N PHE A 248 7.59 -12.03 -4.95
CA PHE A 248 6.30 -12.12 -4.26
C PHE A 248 5.15 -12.33 -5.24
N THR A 249 4.30 -13.31 -4.93
CA THR A 249 2.98 -13.52 -5.54
C THR A 249 1.94 -13.71 -4.44
N PRO A 250 0.75 -13.06 -4.54
CA PRO A 250 -0.31 -13.22 -3.55
C PRO A 250 -0.87 -14.65 -3.58
N LYS A 251 -1.17 -15.19 -2.40
CA LYS A 251 -1.65 -16.57 -2.23
C LYS A 251 -3.09 -16.67 -1.73
N TYR A 252 -3.60 -15.61 -1.10
CA TYR A 252 -4.89 -15.63 -0.43
C TYR A 252 -5.95 -14.90 -1.23
N ASP A 253 -6.80 -15.68 -1.93
CA ASP A 253 -7.98 -15.16 -2.62
C ASP A 253 -9.20 -15.24 -1.70
N LEU A 254 -9.78 -14.09 -1.37
CA LEU A 254 -10.93 -13.98 -0.47
C LEU A 254 -12.27 -13.81 -1.23
N ARG A 255 -12.32 -14.04 -2.53
CA ARG A 255 -13.58 -13.94 -3.30
C ARG A 255 -14.65 -14.91 -2.83
N HIS A 256 -14.29 -16.00 -2.15
CA HIS A 256 -15.24 -16.90 -1.51
C HIS A 256 -16.14 -16.20 -0.46
N LEU A 257 -15.77 -15.02 0.01
CA LEU A 257 -16.60 -14.21 0.92
C LEU A 257 -17.82 -13.59 0.22
N LEU A 258 -17.88 -13.61 -1.11
CA LEU A 258 -18.99 -13.03 -1.90
C LEU A 258 -20.16 -14.00 -2.08
N TYR A 259 -19.98 -15.28 -1.71
CA TYR A 259 -20.95 -16.36 -1.94
C TYR A 259 -21.48 -17.01 -0.66
#